data_68512f550dadc8e5b8b15989e32fd9a6
#
_entry.id   68512f550dadc8e5b8b15989e32fd9a6
#
_cell.length_a   1.000
_cell.length_b   1.000
_cell.length_c   1.000
_cell.angle_alpha   90.00
_cell.angle_beta   90.00
_cell.angle_gamma   90.00
#
_symmetry.space_group_name_H-M   'P 1'
#
loop_
_entity.id
_entity.type
_entity.pdbx_description
1 polymer ?
#
loop_
_entity_poly.entity_id
_entity_poly.type
_entity_poly.pdbx_seq_one_letter_code
_entity_poly.pdbx_strand_id
1 'polypeptide(L)'
;MLRPLLRPGYWCECWTRSPATGPRSVLLASIETNSPSDATRWIRVTVRTIASALDRDTAHEAWDWVIYGHKEAEDALTNGQATTFALTQQDTHIEWILRPVIFLPLAHRESRRLPACAEQFSCPTTHKIARHQANGH
;
A
#
# COMPACT_ATOMS: atom_id res chain seq x y z
N MET A 1 34.18 -9.01 -1.41
CA MET A 1 33.44 -8.20 -2.34
C MET A 1 32.11 -7.74 -1.78
N LEU A 2 31.87 -6.50 -1.89
CA LEU A 2 30.61 -5.96 -1.42
C LEU A 2 29.52 -6.20 -2.45
N ARG A 3 28.59 -7.02 -2.08
CA ARG A 3 27.40 -7.16 -2.89
C ARG A 3 26.56 -5.90 -2.77
N PRO A 4 25.75 -5.66 -3.77
CA PRO A 4 24.86 -4.54 -3.67
C PRO A 4 24.05 -4.66 -2.40
N LEU A 5 24.22 -3.69 -1.57
CA LEU A 5 23.40 -3.55 -0.39
C LEU A 5 22.01 -3.03 -0.78
N LEU A 6 21.83 -2.70 -2.05
CA LEU A 6 20.60 -2.14 -2.57
C LEU A 6 19.87 -3.22 -3.37
N ARG A 7 18.60 -3.38 -3.09
CA ARG A 7 17.78 -4.36 -3.80
C ARG A 7 16.59 -3.65 -4.44
N PRO A 8 16.47 -3.71 -5.77
CA PRO A 8 15.31 -3.14 -6.42
C PRO A 8 14.05 -3.92 -6.07
N GLY A 9 12.94 -3.20 -6.01
CA GLY A 9 11.65 -3.77 -5.74
C GLY A 9 10.57 -2.76 -6.00
N TYR A 10 9.37 -3.03 -5.48
CA TYR A 10 8.21 -2.19 -5.70
C TYR A 10 7.46 -2.01 -4.40
N TRP A 11 7.05 -0.78 -4.16
CA TRP A 11 6.28 -0.40 -2.98
C TRP A 11 4.86 -0.10 -3.40
N CYS A 12 3.91 -0.72 -2.73
CA CYS A 12 2.50 -0.62 -3.08
C CYS A 12 1.73 -0.08 -1.89
N GLU A 13 0.86 0.89 -2.15
CA GLU A 13 0.03 1.50 -1.11
C GLU A 13 -1.41 1.58 -1.57
N CYS A 14 -2.33 1.44 -0.64
CA CYS A 14 -3.75 1.66 -0.86
C CYS A 14 -4.24 2.71 0.11
N TRP A 15 -4.78 3.80 -0.42
CA TRP A 15 -5.27 4.93 0.36
C TRP A 15 -6.76 5.10 0.15
N THR A 16 -7.45 5.59 1.18
CA THR A 16 -8.87 5.92 1.06
C THR A 16 -9.16 7.29 1.65
N ARG A 17 -10.19 7.92 1.11
CA ARG A 17 -10.73 9.15 1.62
C ARG A 17 -12.24 9.07 1.48
N SER A 18 -12.95 9.37 2.55
CA SER A 18 -14.41 9.34 2.57
C SER A 18 -14.91 10.32 3.62
N PRO A 19 -16.21 10.56 3.70
CA PRO A 19 -16.75 11.38 4.80
C PRO A 19 -16.36 10.88 6.18
N ALA A 20 -16.19 9.56 6.32
CA ALA A 20 -15.80 8.97 7.60
C ALA A 20 -14.35 9.30 7.98
N THR A 21 -13.46 9.49 6.99
CA THR A 21 -12.05 9.81 7.25
C THR A 21 -11.80 11.32 7.28
N GLY A 22 -12.80 12.13 6.89
CA GLY A 22 -12.64 13.57 6.76
C GLY A 22 -11.85 13.95 5.51
N PRO A 23 -11.25 15.16 5.50
CA PRO A 23 -10.56 15.63 4.30
C PRO A 23 -9.23 14.93 4.02
N ARG A 24 -8.74 14.13 4.95
CA ARG A 24 -7.44 13.48 4.81
C ARG A 24 -7.59 12.08 4.26
N SER A 25 -6.59 11.66 3.46
CA SER A 25 -6.50 10.28 3.03
C SER A 25 -5.90 9.44 4.15
N VAL A 26 -6.37 8.21 4.24
CA VAL A 26 -5.90 7.25 5.25
C VAL A 26 -5.27 6.07 4.51
N LEU A 27 -4.09 5.67 4.95
CA LEU A 27 -3.42 4.49 4.41
C LEU A 27 -4.11 3.24 4.93
N LEU A 28 -4.67 2.45 4.04
CA LEU A 28 -5.36 1.20 4.39
C LEU A 28 -4.41 0.02 4.44
N ALA A 29 -3.47 -0.03 3.49
CA ALA A 29 -2.58 -1.17 3.39
C ALA A 29 -1.35 -0.78 2.57
N SER A 30 -0.25 -1.48 2.82
CA SER A 30 0.95 -1.35 2.02
C SER A 30 1.67 -2.69 1.99
N ILE A 31 2.37 -2.96 0.91
CA ILE A 31 3.24 -4.13 0.80
C ILE A 31 4.45 -3.79 -0.04
N GLU A 32 5.49 -4.60 0.11
CA GLU A 32 6.62 -4.60 -0.80
C GLU A 32 6.55 -5.85 -1.66
N THR A 33 6.95 -5.73 -2.91
CA THR A 33 7.01 -6.86 -3.83
C THR A 33 8.31 -6.83 -4.61
N ASN A 34 8.62 -7.95 -5.24
CA ASN A 34 9.86 -8.11 -5.99
C ASN A 34 9.65 -7.99 -7.50
N SER A 35 8.42 -7.95 -7.96
CA SER A 35 8.14 -7.90 -9.39
C SER A 35 6.93 -7.03 -9.70
N PRO A 36 6.90 -6.47 -10.93
CA PRO A 36 5.72 -5.72 -11.35
C PRO A 36 4.45 -6.57 -11.36
N SER A 37 4.56 -7.85 -11.72
CA SER A 37 3.38 -8.69 -11.78
C SER A 37 2.80 -8.96 -10.38
N ASP A 38 3.65 -9.12 -9.37
CA ASP A 38 3.19 -9.28 -8.00
C ASP A 38 2.54 -8.00 -7.49
N ALA A 39 3.08 -6.85 -7.87
CA ALA A 39 2.52 -5.56 -7.49
C ALA A 39 1.11 -5.37 -8.05
N THR A 40 0.93 -5.61 -9.34
CA THR A 40 -0.39 -5.47 -9.96
C THR A 40 -1.35 -6.56 -9.49
N ARG A 41 -0.84 -7.75 -9.19
CA ARG A 41 -1.66 -8.83 -8.63
C ARG A 41 -2.27 -8.42 -7.30
N TRP A 42 -1.51 -7.75 -6.48
CA TRP A 42 -2.00 -7.27 -5.20
C TRP A 42 -3.21 -6.36 -5.37
N ILE A 43 -3.13 -5.42 -6.31
CA ILE A 43 -4.28 -4.56 -6.60
C ILE A 43 -5.45 -5.37 -7.16
N ARG A 44 -5.17 -6.26 -8.10
CA ARG A 44 -6.23 -7.05 -8.71
C ARG A 44 -7.02 -7.86 -7.67
N VAL A 45 -6.32 -8.42 -6.70
CA VAL A 45 -6.97 -9.17 -5.63
C VAL A 45 -7.82 -8.24 -4.77
N THR A 46 -7.28 -7.10 -4.36
CA THR A 46 -8.03 -6.17 -3.51
C THR A 46 -9.23 -5.57 -4.23
N VAL A 47 -9.09 -5.22 -5.51
CA VAL A 47 -10.19 -4.69 -6.31
C VAL A 47 -11.31 -5.73 -6.43
N ARG A 48 -10.94 -6.98 -6.66
CA ARG A 48 -11.93 -8.05 -6.78
C ARG A 48 -12.74 -8.25 -5.49
N THR A 49 -12.10 -8.05 -4.34
CA THR A 49 -12.81 -8.22 -3.07
C THR A 49 -13.85 -7.12 -2.84
N ILE A 50 -13.65 -5.94 -3.39
CA ILE A 50 -14.59 -4.84 -3.20
C ILE A 50 -15.57 -4.65 -4.37
N ALA A 51 -15.35 -5.36 -5.47
CA ALA A 51 -16.12 -5.13 -6.69
C ALA A 51 -17.63 -5.31 -6.48
N SER A 52 -18.03 -6.24 -5.65
CA SER A 52 -19.45 -6.48 -5.40
C SER A 52 -20.13 -5.36 -4.62
N ALA A 53 -19.36 -4.53 -3.95
CA ALA A 53 -19.90 -3.39 -3.19
C ALA A 53 -19.97 -2.11 -4.03
N LEU A 54 -19.47 -2.15 -5.27
CA LEU A 54 -19.44 -0.98 -6.13
C LEU A 54 -20.72 -0.88 -6.95
N ASP A 55 -21.09 0.37 -7.29
CA ASP A 55 -22.20 0.55 -8.21
C ASP A 55 -21.78 0.07 -9.61
N ARG A 56 -22.76 0.03 -10.52
CA ARG A 56 -22.58 -0.56 -11.83
C ARG A 56 -21.42 0.06 -12.62
N ASP A 57 -21.37 1.37 -12.67
CA ASP A 57 -20.36 2.07 -13.47
C ASP A 57 -18.98 1.93 -12.86
N THR A 58 -18.87 2.08 -11.55
CA THR A 58 -17.61 1.93 -10.85
C THR A 58 -17.10 0.49 -10.91
N ALA A 59 -18.02 -0.48 -10.78
CA ALA A 59 -17.67 -1.88 -10.92
C ALA A 59 -17.13 -2.19 -12.32
N HIS A 60 -17.74 -1.60 -13.35
CA HIS A 60 -17.29 -1.78 -14.73
C HIS A 60 -15.86 -1.26 -14.90
N GLU A 61 -15.58 -0.09 -14.37
CA GLU A 61 -14.24 0.50 -14.38
C GLU A 61 -13.24 -0.39 -13.64
N ALA A 62 -13.63 -0.90 -12.49
CA ALA A 62 -12.80 -1.79 -11.70
C ALA A 62 -12.44 -3.07 -12.45
N TRP A 63 -13.45 -3.72 -13.05
CA TRP A 63 -13.23 -4.95 -13.80
C TRP A 63 -12.40 -4.72 -15.06
N ASP A 64 -12.60 -3.58 -15.72
CA ASP A 64 -11.82 -3.22 -16.90
C ASP A 64 -10.32 -3.14 -16.55
N TRP A 65 -10.00 -2.55 -15.41
CA TRP A 65 -8.61 -2.49 -14.96
C TRP A 65 -8.09 -3.87 -14.58
N VAL A 66 -8.89 -4.67 -13.90
CA VAL A 66 -8.48 -6.03 -13.49
C VAL A 66 -8.16 -6.90 -14.68
N ILE A 67 -8.90 -6.74 -15.78
CA ILE A 67 -8.75 -7.59 -16.97
C ILE A 67 -7.71 -7.04 -17.91
N TYR A 68 -7.72 -5.72 -18.13
CA TYR A 68 -6.89 -5.09 -19.17
C TYR A 68 -5.88 -4.08 -18.61
N GLY A 69 -6.34 -3.14 -17.81
CA GLY A 69 -5.52 -2.00 -17.38
C GLY A 69 -4.29 -2.37 -16.58
N HIS A 70 -4.32 -3.48 -15.88
CA HIS A 70 -3.18 -3.91 -15.09
C HIS A 70 -1.92 -4.15 -15.94
N LYS A 71 -2.08 -4.47 -17.20
CA LYS A 71 -0.93 -4.72 -18.09
C LYS A 71 -0.15 -3.45 -18.35
N GLU A 72 -0.84 -2.34 -18.54
CA GLU A 72 -0.18 -1.05 -18.69
C GLU A 72 0.56 -0.66 -17.40
N ALA A 73 -0.02 -0.97 -16.26
CA ALA A 73 0.63 -0.73 -14.99
C ALA A 73 1.91 -1.56 -14.83
N GLU A 74 1.86 -2.84 -15.21
CA GLU A 74 3.05 -3.67 -15.20
C GLU A 74 4.14 -3.11 -16.11
N ASP A 75 3.76 -2.68 -17.30
CA ASP A 75 4.71 -2.12 -18.25
C ASP A 75 5.34 -0.84 -17.70
N ALA A 76 4.56 0.02 -17.08
CA ALA A 76 5.08 1.23 -16.45
C ALA A 76 6.10 0.88 -15.38
N LEU A 77 5.77 -0.05 -14.49
CA LEU A 77 6.70 -0.47 -13.44
C LEU A 77 7.98 -1.09 -14.02
N THR A 78 7.83 -1.90 -15.05
CA THR A 78 8.97 -2.52 -15.73
C THR A 78 9.90 -1.46 -16.29
N ASN A 79 9.35 -0.35 -16.73
CA ASN A 79 10.11 0.79 -17.27
C ASN A 79 10.56 1.77 -16.20
N GLY A 80 10.42 1.42 -14.93
CA GLY A 80 10.87 2.27 -13.84
C GLY A 80 9.95 3.42 -13.50
N GLN A 81 8.70 3.36 -13.93
CA GLN A 81 7.73 4.43 -13.72
C GLN A 81 6.70 4.05 -12.67
N ALA A 82 6.37 5.01 -11.81
CA ALA A 82 5.27 4.83 -10.87
C ALA A 82 3.94 4.86 -11.61
N THR A 83 2.94 4.16 -11.05
CA THR A 83 1.61 4.13 -11.64
C THR A 83 0.57 4.11 -10.54
N THR A 84 -0.63 4.57 -10.86
CA THR A 84 -1.72 4.62 -9.90
C THR A 84 -2.99 4.08 -10.55
N PHE A 85 -3.88 3.57 -9.69
CA PHE A 85 -5.24 3.25 -10.09
C PHE A 85 -6.18 3.75 -9.00
N ALA A 86 -7.26 4.40 -9.39
CA ALA A 86 -8.18 4.97 -8.44
C ALA A 86 -9.63 4.69 -8.83
N LEU A 87 -10.47 4.53 -7.83
CA LEU A 87 -11.91 4.40 -8.00
C LEU A 87 -12.58 5.42 -7.11
N THR A 88 -13.60 6.07 -7.65
CA THR A 88 -14.40 7.04 -6.89
C THR A 88 -15.86 6.66 -7.02
N GLN A 89 -16.52 6.52 -5.90
CA GLN A 89 -17.95 6.22 -5.86
C GLN A 89 -18.57 7.13 -4.82
N GLN A 90 -19.48 8.00 -5.27
CA GLN A 90 -20.06 9.03 -4.41
C GLN A 90 -18.92 9.83 -3.76
N ASP A 91 -18.89 9.89 -2.44
CA ASP A 91 -17.89 10.66 -1.70
C ASP A 91 -16.70 9.83 -1.25
N THR A 92 -16.63 8.58 -1.68
CA THR A 92 -15.53 7.68 -1.30
C THR A 92 -14.54 7.55 -2.45
N HIS A 93 -13.27 7.75 -2.14
CA HIS A 93 -12.19 7.64 -3.09
C HIS A 93 -11.19 6.60 -2.58
N ILE A 94 -10.82 5.65 -3.43
CA ILE A 94 -9.79 4.65 -3.12
C ILE A 94 -8.72 4.76 -4.20
N GLU A 95 -7.47 4.80 -3.76
CA GLU A 95 -6.36 4.93 -4.69
C GLU A 95 -5.26 3.93 -4.34
N TRP A 96 -4.79 3.23 -5.35
CA TRP A 96 -3.63 2.35 -5.24
C TRP A 96 -2.46 3.00 -5.95
N ILE A 97 -1.33 3.03 -5.27
CA ILE A 97 -0.09 3.62 -5.80
C ILE A 97 0.96 2.54 -5.83
N LEU A 98 1.59 2.37 -6.98
CA LEU A 98 2.68 1.43 -7.18
C LEU A 98 3.90 2.22 -7.63
N ARG A 99 5.04 1.98 -6.99
CA ARG A 99 6.25 2.69 -7.39
C ARG A 99 7.48 1.80 -7.29
N PRO A 100 8.42 1.95 -8.23
CA PRO A 100 9.71 1.29 -8.09
C PRO A 100 10.47 1.93 -6.93
N VAL A 101 11.15 1.11 -6.15
CA VAL A 101 11.92 1.57 -5.00
C VAL A 101 13.21 0.76 -4.92
N ILE A 102 14.12 1.26 -4.12
CA ILE A 102 15.34 0.55 -3.78
C ILE A 102 15.29 0.27 -2.30
N PHE A 103 15.32 -1.00 -1.94
CA PHE A 103 15.32 -1.38 -0.53
C PHE A 103 16.74 -1.42 -0.01
N LEU A 104 16.93 -0.87 1.18
CA LEU A 104 18.19 -0.94 1.87
C LEU A 104 18.23 -2.20 2.73
N PRO A 105 19.26 -3.02 2.62
CA PRO A 105 19.39 -4.18 3.48
C PRO A 105 19.91 -3.74 4.84
N LEU A 106 18.99 -3.62 5.76
CA LEU A 106 19.34 -3.33 7.13
C LEU A 106 19.57 -4.64 7.85
N ALA A 107 20.63 -4.72 8.61
CA ALA A 107 20.97 -5.95 9.33
C ALA A 107 19.81 -6.44 10.19
N HIS A 108 19.06 -5.53 10.75
CA HIS A 108 17.94 -5.86 11.62
C HIS A 108 16.74 -6.46 10.89
N ARG A 109 16.65 -6.27 9.59
CA ARG A 109 15.56 -6.85 8.81
C ARG A 109 15.66 -8.37 8.77
N GLU A 110 16.87 -8.88 8.64
CA GLU A 110 17.09 -10.33 8.57
C GLU A 110 16.73 -11.01 9.88
N SER A 111 17.02 -10.37 10.99
CA SER A 111 16.69 -10.88 12.31
C SER A 111 15.27 -10.54 12.73
N ARG A 112 14.54 -9.81 11.92
CA ARG A 112 13.19 -9.34 12.22
C ARG A 112 13.13 -8.49 13.48
N ARG A 113 14.22 -7.83 13.76
CA ARG A 113 14.29 -6.90 14.88
C ARG A 113 14.29 -5.48 14.36
N LEU A 114 13.60 -4.62 15.06
CA LEU A 114 13.68 -3.21 14.78
C LEU A 114 14.96 -2.64 15.43
N PRO A 115 15.57 -1.63 14.77
CA PRO A 115 16.64 -0.91 15.45
C PRO A 115 16.14 -0.31 16.76
N ALA A 116 17.06 -0.17 17.73
CA ALA A 116 16.69 0.37 19.02
C ALA A 116 15.99 1.73 18.93
N CYS A 117 16.42 2.57 18.00
CA CYS A 117 15.81 3.87 17.83
C CYS A 117 14.35 3.78 17.37
N ALA A 118 14.02 2.79 16.53
CA ALA A 118 12.65 2.60 16.09
C ALA A 118 11.77 2.13 17.24
N GLU A 119 12.30 1.25 18.09
CA GLU A 119 11.57 0.79 19.26
C GLU A 119 11.31 1.92 20.24
N GLN A 120 12.27 2.81 20.40
CA GLN A 120 12.12 3.95 21.29
C GLN A 120 10.99 4.87 20.87
N PHE A 121 10.81 5.03 19.57
CA PHE A 121 9.76 5.91 19.08
C PHE A 121 8.40 5.24 19.01
N SER A 122 8.37 3.96 18.67
CA SER A 122 7.11 3.26 18.47
C SER A 122 6.47 2.82 19.76
N CYS A 123 7.23 2.12 20.59
CA CYS A 123 6.68 1.50 21.80
C CYS A 123 6.20 2.51 22.83
N PRO A 124 6.98 3.56 23.17
CA PRO A 124 6.51 4.51 24.17
C PRO A 124 5.19 5.17 23.80
N THR A 125 5.02 5.51 22.54
CA THR A 125 3.80 6.15 22.08
C THR A 125 2.60 5.23 22.23
N THR A 126 2.77 4.00 21.81
CA THR A 126 1.70 3.02 21.89
C THR A 126 1.32 2.74 23.34
N HIS A 127 2.33 2.59 24.18
CA HIS A 127 2.09 2.35 25.61
C HIS A 127 1.35 3.50 26.27
N LYS A 128 1.74 4.71 25.96
CA LYS A 128 1.08 5.87 26.55
C LYS A 128 -0.38 5.95 26.17
N ILE A 129 -0.67 5.69 24.92
CA ILE A 129 -2.05 5.70 24.45
C ILE A 129 -2.87 4.63 25.16
N ALA A 130 -2.34 3.41 25.23
CA ALA A 130 -3.04 2.31 25.87
C ALA A 130 -3.28 2.57 27.35
N ARG A 131 -2.28 3.07 28.06
CA ARG A 131 -2.41 3.39 29.49
C ARG A 131 -3.43 4.49 29.72
N HIS A 132 -3.39 5.51 28.88
CA HIS A 132 -4.32 6.60 29.02
C HIS A 132 -5.76 6.12 28.84
N GLN A 133 -5.99 5.28 27.86
CA GLN A 133 -7.31 4.72 27.65
C GLN A 133 -7.75 3.83 28.80
N ALA A 134 -6.82 3.05 29.34
CA ALA A 134 -7.13 2.17 30.46
C ALA A 134 -7.48 2.95 31.73
N ASN A 135 -6.88 4.11 31.91
CA ASN A 135 -7.11 4.94 33.10
C ASN A 135 -8.22 5.96 32.89
N GLY A 136 -8.85 5.97 31.77
CA GLY A 136 -9.89 6.93 31.41
C GLY A 136 -11.27 6.60 31.96
N HIS A 137 -11.34 5.89 33.04
CA HIS A 137 -12.62 5.53 33.68
C HIS A 137 -12.81 6.24 34.96
#